data_72d7040eee3a2a5503c22303a01555cd
#
_entry.id   72d7040eee3a2a5503c22303a01555cd
#
_cell.length_a   1.000
_cell.length_b   1.000
_cell.length_c   1.000
_cell.angle_alpha   90.00
_cell.angle_beta   90.00
_cell.angle_gamma   90.00
#
_symmetry.space_group_name_H-M   'P 1'
#
loop_
_entity.id
_entity.type
_entity.pdbx_description
1 polymer ?
#
loop_
_entity_poly.entity_id
_entity_poly.type
_entity_poly.pdbx_seq_one_letter_code
_entity_poly.pdbx_strand_id
1 'polypeptide(L)'
;MKTKIQKTMFLWAAAVAFPVVAEGQDKVEASVGADLVSSYIWRGKELGDVSIQPSVSLSWKGLSLTAWGSASWGSGYAKEFDLTLGYAVKGFSVSVTDYSFSKGTNFKTGADIGGKYFHFGSNSTLHVYEAQVGYDFGFLAVNWYTNICGNDGLKKDGKRAYSSYFSFSAPFRLGGLDWDATVGATPWETSFYNGGSSGFAVSEVALRAAKEIRVTDSFVLPLFAQVTWNPASENAYF
;
A
#
# COMPACT_ATOMS: atom_id res chain seq x y z
N MET A 1 5.23 34.36 16.14
CA MET A 1 5.86 33.39 15.21
C MET A 1 4.79 32.41 14.75
N LYS A 2 4.30 32.50 13.52
CA LYS A 2 3.24 31.62 13.01
C LYS A 2 3.92 30.41 12.38
N THR A 3 3.87 29.26 13.05
CA THR A 3 4.35 27.99 12.55
C THR A 3 3.43 27.55 11.41
N LYS A 4 3.93 27.59 10.17
CA LYS A 4 3.23 27.00 9.03
C LYS A 4 3.31 25.47 9.18
N ILE A 5 2.17 24.85 9.49
CA ILE A 5 2.00 23.40 9.39
C ILE A 5 2.05 23.07 7.90
N GLN A 6 3.17 22.50 7.45
CA GLN A 6 3.23 21.87 6.14
C GLN A 6 2.37 20.61 6.19
N LYS A 7 1.28 20.62 5.42
CA LYS A 7 0.46 19.43 5.19
C LYS A 7 1.24 18.48 4.29
N THR A 8 1.91 17.52 4.88
CA THR A 8 2.55 16.42 4.15
C THR A 8 1.44 15.46 3.72
N MET A 9 1.25 15.30 2.42
CA MET A 9 0.37 14.29 1.86
C MET A 9 0.94 12.91 2.21
N PHE A 10 0.18 12.13 2.98
CA PHE A 10 0.55 10.76 3.32
C PHE A 10 0.17 9.83 2.17
N LEU A 11 1.15 9.40 1.38
CA LEU A 11 1.07 8.10 0.73
C LEU A 11 1.28 7.06 1.84
N TRP A 12 0.30 6.19 2.05
CA TRP A 12 0.27 5.23 3.13
C TRP A 12 1.29 4.11 2.92
N ALA A 13 2.48 4.31 3.39
CA ALA A 13 3.34 3.30 3.94
C ALA A 13 3.77 3.84 5.31
N ALA A 14 3.49 3.13 6.40
CA ALA A 14 3.95 3.51 7.71
C ALA A 14 5.47 3.29 7.76
N ALA A 15 6.22 4.26 7.28
CA ALA A 15 7.67 4.25 7.31
C ALA A 15 8.14 5.00 8.55
N VAL A 16 9.05 4.42 9.31
CA VAL A 16 9.95 5.19 10.17
C VAL A 16 10.84 5.97 9.22
N ALA A 17 10.33 7.10 8.71
CA ALA A 17 11.10 7.98 7.87
C ALA A 17 12.06 8.77 8.77
N PHE A 18 13.35 8.60 8.59
CA PHE A 18 14.32 9.62 8.97
C PHE A 18 14.31 10.66 7.85
N PRO A 19 13.66 11.83 8.02
CA PRO A 19 13.72 12.84 6.99
C PRO A 19 15.14 13.38 6.91
N VAL A 20 15.86 13.04 5.86
CA VAL A 20 17.00 13.84 5.45
C VAL A 20 16.41 15.03 4.71
N VAL A 21 16.03 16.07 5.46
CA VAL A 21 15.48 17.29 4.88
C VAL A 21 16.61 18.09 4.27
N ALA A 22 16.66 18.12 2.94
CA ALA A 22 17.41 19.15 2.22
C ALA A 22 16.45 20.34 2.00
N GLU A 23 16.62 21.42 2.75
CA GLU A 23 15.83 22.64 2.59
C GLU A 23 16.07 23.27 1.21
N GLY A 24 14.99 23.41 0.43
CA GLY A 24 14.94 24.19 -0.80
C GLY A 24 13.91 23.67 -1.78
N GLN A 25 12.98 24.50 -2.24
CA GLN A 25 11.88 24.14 -3.18
C GLN A 25 12.34 23.58 -4.54
N ASP A 26 13.63 23.56 -4.83
CA ASP A 26 14.25 23.08 -6.07
C ASP A 26 15.17 21.86 -5.88
N LYS A 27 15.20 21.27 -4.68
CA LYS A 27 16.06 20.10 -4.39
C LYS A 27 15.27 18.82 -4.37
N VAL A 28 15.92 17.73 -4.74
CA VAL A 28 15.41 16.36 -4.53
C VAL A 28 15.45 16.05 -3.04
N GLU A 29 14.34 15.61 -2.49
CA GLU A 29 14.23 15.11 -1.13
C GLU A 29 14.37 13.58 -1.14
N ALA A 30 15.14 13.03 -0.21
CA ALA A 30 15.29 11.60 -0.02
C ALA A 30 14.82 11.19 1.38
N SER A 31 14.11 10.08 1.48
CA SER A 31 13.74 9.47 2.75
C SER A 31 14.05 7.98 2.76
N VAL A 32 14.40 7.47 3.93
CA VAL A 32 14.65 6.05 4.19
C VAL A 32 13.91 5.66 5.46
N GLY A 33 13.27 4.52 5.46
CA GLY A 33 12.56 4.02 6.62
C GLY A 33 12.42 2.52 6.63
N ALA A 34 11.93 1.97 7.75
CA ALA A 34 11.52 0.58 7.84
C ALA A 34 10.43 0.44 8.90
N ASP A 35 9.37 -0.29 8.59
CA ASP A 35 8.37 -0.71 9.54
C ASP A 35 8.63 -2.12 10.04
N LEU A 36 8.32 -2.35 11.30
CA LEU A 36 8.24 -3.68 11.90
C LEU A 36 6.77 -3.91 12.29
N VAL A 37 6.14 -4.89 11.67
CA VAL A 37 4.71 -5.17 11.87
C VAL A 37 4.49 -6.59 12.36
N SER A 38 3.48 -6.79 13.21
CA SER A 38 3.09 -8.12 13.69
C SER A 38 2.41 -8.95 12.59
N SER A 39 1.75 -8.28 11.64
CA SER A 39 1.10 -8.87 10.47
C SER A 39 1.11 -7.87 9.33
N TYR A 40 1.38 -8.33 8.12
CA TYR A 40 1.26 -7.52 6.92
C TYR A 40 -0.14 -7.68 6.34
N ILE A 41 -0.99 -6.70 6.62
CA ILE A 41 -2.38 -6.64 6.11
C ILE A 41 -2.47 -5.60 5.00
N TRP A 42 -2.92 -6.03 3.83
CA TRP A 42 -3.07 -5.19 2.66
C TRP A 42 -4.48 -5.33 2.06
N ARG A 43 -5.24 -4.24 2.07
CA ARG A 43 -6.63 -4.17 1.53
C ARG A 43 -7.54 -5.29 2.06
N GLY A 44 -7.43 -5.58 3.36
CA GLY A 44 -8.20 -6.64 4.03
C GLY A 44 -7.70 -8.07 3.80
N LYS A 45 -6.49 -8.23 3.27
CA LYS A 45 -5.83 -9.55 3.09
C LYS A 45 -4.54 -9.61 3.90
N GLU A 46 -4.29 -10.73 4.54
CA GLU A 46 -3.00 -11.02 5.15
C GLU A 46 -2.03 -11.52 4.09
N LEU A 47 -0.92 -10.79 3.90
CA LEU A 47 0.16 -11.11 2.97
C LEU A 47 1.45 -11.51 3.69
N GLY A 48 1.51 -11.36 5.02
CA GLY A 48 2.66 -11.74 5.84
C GLY A 48 2.31 -11.75 7.33
N ASP A 49 3.02 -12.58 8.07
CA ASP A 49 3.11 -12.54 9.54
C ASP A 49 4.09 -11.43 9.97
N VAL A 50 4.77 -11.60 11.13
CA VAL A 50 5.79 -10.65 11.59
C VAL A 50 6.75 -10.32 10.45
N SER A 51 6.77 -9.07 10.02
CA SER A 51 7.48 -8.64 8.81
C SER A 51 8.29 -7.37 9.05
N ILE A 52 9.42 -7.27 8.36
CA ILE A 52 10.18 -6.02 8.20
C ILE A 52 9.90 -5.44 6.81
N GLN A 53 9.61 -4.14 6.75
CA GLN A 53 9.16 -3.44 5.55
C GLN A 53 10.01 -2.19 5.28
N PRO A 54 11.22 -2.35 4.72
CA PRO A 54 12.08 -1.23 4.37
C PRO A 54 11.52 -0.42 3.20
N SER A 55 11.81 0.88 3.19
CA SER A 55 11.47 1.78 2.11
C SER A 55 12.55 2.83 1.85
N VAL A 56 12.66 3.24 0.60
CA VAL A 56 13.47 4.37 0.14
C VAL A 56 12.62 5.18 -0.83
N SER A 57 12.55 6.49 -0.64
CA SER A 57 11.81 7.38 -1.53
C SER A 57 12.63 8.58 -1.93
N LEU A 58 12.47 8.99 -3.19
CA LEU A 58 12.98 10.24 -3.75
C LEU A 58 11.79 11.08 -4.20
N SER A 59 11.78 12.36 -3.88
CA SER A 59 10.71 13.26 -4.32
C SER A 59 11.26 14.58 -4.85
N TRP A 60 10.57 15.14 -5.85
CA TRP A 60 10.89 16.43 -6.45
C TRP A 60 9.66 17.05 -7.12
N LYS A 61 9.25 18.23 -6.68
CA LYS A 61 8.13 19.01 -7.28
C LYS A 61 6.86 18.20 -7.52
N GLY A 62 6.49 17.35 -6.57
CA GLY A 62 5.31 16.50 -6.66
C GLY A 62 5.54 15.12 -7.30
N LEU A 63 6.64 14.94 -8.05
CA LEU A 63 7.06 13.62 -8.50
C LEU A 63 7.67 12.83 -7.34
N SER A 64 7.46 11.53 -7.32
CA SER A 64 8.07 10.61 -6.35
C SER A 64 8.43 9.29 -7.01
N LEU A 65 9.56 8.71 -6.57
CA LEU A 65 9.95 7.35 -6.87
C LEU A 65 10.21 6.65 -5.54
N THR A 66 9.45 5.59 -5.26
CA THR A 66 9.56 4.83 -4.02
C THR A 66 9.88 3.38 -4.32
N ALA A 67 10.91 2.84 -3.66
CA ALA A 67 11.15 1.42 -3.53
C ALA A 67 10.72 0.98 -2.13
N TRP A 68 9.89 -0.05 -2.06
CA TRP A 68 9.42 -0.64 -0.82
C TRP A 68 9.55 -2.16 -0.88
N GLY A 69 9.69 -2.81 0.24
CA GLY A 69 9.74 -4.26 0.29
C GLY A 69 9.12 -4.79 1.56
N SER A 70 8.75 -6.09 1.56
CA SER A 70 8.28 -6.81 2.73
C SER A 70 8.91 -8.19 2.81
N ALA A 71 9.44 -8.52 3.98
CA ALA A 71 9.99 -9.83 4.26
C ALA A 71 9.44 -10.34 5.60
N SER A 72 8.62 -11.39 5.54
CA SER A 72 8.09 -12.08 6.71
C SER A 72 9.13 -13.04 7.29
N TRP A 73 9.11 -13.23 8.62
CA TRP A 73 9.93 -14.25 9.27
C TRP A 73 9.43 -15.67 9.03
N GLY A 74 8.13 -15.86 8.80
CA GLY A 74 7.55 -17.14 8.45
C GLY A 74 7.89 -17.58 7.02
N SER A 75 8.13 -18.87 6.81
CA SER A 75 8.49 -19.42 5.49
C SER A 75 7.32 -19.51 4.51
N GLY A 76 6.07 -19.34 5.01
CA GLY A 76 4.83 -19.50 4.23
C GLY A 76 4.59 -18.39 3.22
N TYR A 77 5.02 -17.17 3.52
CA TYR A 77 4.72 -15.97 2.74
C TYR A 77 5.76 -15.68 1.65
N ALA A 78 5.33 -14.99 0.61
CA ALA A 78 6.22 -14.45 -0.40
C ALA A 78 6.95 -13.22 0.16
N LYS A 79 8.20 -13.02 -0.26
CA LYS A 79 8.82 -11.69 -0.15
C LYS A 79 8.29 -10.82 -1.27
N GLU A 80 8.10 -9.54 -0.98
CA GLU A 80 7.57 -8.55 -1.91
C GLU A 80 8.57 -7.42 -2.10
N PHE A 81 8.64 -6.91 -3.33
CA PHE A 81 9.41 -5.73 -3.66
C PHE A 81 8.63 -4.90 -4.67
N ASP A 82 8.39 -3.64 -4.34
CA ASP A 82 7.56 -2.73 -5.12
C ASP A 82 8.35 -1.51 -5.56
N LEU A 83 8.10 -1.08 -6.80
CA LEU A 83 8.54 0.21 -7.31
C LEU A 83 7.33 1.05 -7.69
N THR A 84 7.20 2.22 -7.06
CA THR A 84 6.12 3.16 -7.33
C THR A 84 6.65 4.46 -7.90
N LEU A 85 6.17 4.85 -9.09
CA LEU A 85 6.32 6.18 -9.65
C LEU A 85 5.01 6.94 -9.43
N GLY A 86 5.07 8.06 -8.73
CA GLY A 86 3.91 8.87 -8.37
C GLY A 86 4.05 10.34 -8.75
N TYR A 87 2.91 11.01 -8.87
CA TYR A 87 2.81 12.47 -8.94
C TYR A 87 1.63 12.95 -8.12
N ALA A 88 1.87 13.99 -7.32
CA ALA A 88 0.86 14.57 -6.47
C ALA A 88 0.88 16.09 -6.51
N VAL A 89 -0.30 16.72 -6.58
CA VAL A 89 -0.46 18.17 -6.58
C VAL A 89 -1.83 18.58 -6.04
N LYS A 90 -1.85 19.47 -5.04
CA LYS A 90 -3.11 20.09 -4.51
C LYS A 90 -4.21 19.07 -4.17
N GLY A 91 -3.87 17.97 -3.52
CA GLY A 91 -4.79 16.89 -3.16
C GLY A 91 -4.99 15.82 -4.24
N PHE A 92 -4.75 16.12 -5.51
CA PHE A 92 -4.78 15.13 -6.59
C PHE A 92 -3.51 14.27 -6.57
N SER A 93 -3.66 12.97 -6.83
CA SER A 93 -2.54 12.02 -6.95
C SER A 93 -2.79 11.01 -8.06
N VAL A 94 -1.71 10.62 -8.73
CA VAL A 94 -1.66 9.49 -9.65
C VAL A 94 -0.39 8.71 -9.40
N SER A 95 -0.43 7.39 -9.56
CA SER A 95 0.78 6.57 -9.52
C SER A 95 0.66 5.30 -10.37
N VAL A 96 1.82 4.71 -10.65
CA VAL A 96 1.92 3.35 -11.15
C VAL A 96 2.88 2.60 -10.24
N THR A 97 2.44 1.43 -9.77
CA THR A 97 3.23 0.54 -8.93
C THR A 97 3.48 -0.78 -9.65
N ASP A 98 4.71 -1.22 -9.64
CA ASP A 98 5.15 -2.56 -10.01
C ASP A 98 5.30 -3.38 -8.73
N TYR A 99 4.36 -4.27 -8.45
CA TYR A 99 4.42 -5.26 -7.37
C TYR A 99 5.17 -6.50 -7.86
N SER A 100 6.19 -6.94 -7.14
CA SER A 100 6.97 -8.14 -7.49
C SER A 100 7.08 -9.10 -6.32
N PHE A 101 6.70 -10.36 -6.55
CA PHE A 101 6.67 -11.40 -5.52
C PHE A 101 7.73 -12.47 -5.77
N SER A 102 8.37 -12.97 -4.69
CA SER A 102 9.43 -14.00 -4.76
C SER A 102 8.89 -15.40 -5.08
N LYS A 103 7.60 -15.65 -4.86
CA LYS A 103 6.89 -16.89 -5.18
C LYS A 103 5.39 -16.61 -5.30
N GLY A 104 4.68 -17.43 -6.00
CA GLY A 104 3.22 -17.34 -6.12
C GLY A 104 2.70 -18.09 -7.34
N THR A 105 1.39 -17.99 -7.54
CA THR A 105 0.71 -18.61 -8.68
C THR A 105 0.61 -17.62 -9.82
N ASN A 106 1.02 -18.02 -11.01
CA ASN A 106 0.72 -17.25 -12.22
C ASN A 106 -0.75 -17.49 -12.60
N PHE A 107 -1.57 -16.46 -12.53
CA PHE A 107 -3.02 -16.58 -12.75
C PHE A 107 -3.37 -17.07 -14.17
N LYS A 108 -2.57 -16.73 -15.18
CA LYS A 108 -2.83 -17.13 -16.56
C LYS A 108 -2.58 -18.61 -16.82
N THR A 109 -1.57 -19.19 -16.16
CA THR A 109 -1.18 -20.60 -16.36
C THR A 109 -1.67 -21.52 -15.26
N GLY A 110 -2.04 -20.97 -14.09
CA GLY A 110 -2.38 -21.72 -12.88
C GLY A 110 -1.17 -22.39 -12.21
N ALA A 111 0.05 -22.13 -12.70
CA ALA A 111 1.25 -22.76 -12.17
C ALA A 111 1.83 -21.94 -11.01
N ASP A 112 2.27 -22.64 -9.96
CA ASP A 112 3.09 -22.04 -8.93
C ASP A 112 4.51 -21.86 -9.45
N ILE A 113 5.02 -20.64 -9.35
CA ILE A 113 6.33 -20.27 -9.88
C ILE A 113 7.13 -19.49 -8.83
N GLY A 114 8.47 -19.62 -8.91
CA GLY A 114 9.39 -18.72 -8.21
C GLY A 114 9.50 -17.41 -8.97
N GLY A 115 9.33 -16.30 -8.27
CA GLY A 115 9.53 -14.96 -8.83
C GLY A 115 11.00 -14.71 -9.11
N LYS A 116 11.29 -14.18 -10.30
CA LYS A 116 12.58 -13.64 -10.68
C LYS A 116 12.34 -12.20 -11.11
N TYR A 117 12.95 -11.26 -10.42
CA TYR A 117 12.65 -9.82 -10.62
C TYR A 117 12.74 -9.38 -12.09
N PHE A 118 13.73 -9.83 -12.85
CA PHE A 118 13.87 -9.46 -14.28
C PHE A 118 13.11 -10.37 -15.24
N HIS A 119 12.08 -11.08 -14.77
CA HIS A 119 11.30 -12.01 -15.57
C HIS A 119 9.91 -11.45 -15.86
N PHE A 120 9.75 -10.79 -17.00
CA PHE A 120 8.53 -10.06 -17.36
C PHE A 120 7.60 -10.81 -18.34
N GLY A 121 7.91 -12.06 -18.69
CA GLY A 121 7.09 -12.85 -19.59
C GLY A 121 5.72 -13.16 -19.02
N SER A 122 4.65 -12.92 -19.78
CA SER A 122 3.25 -13.00 -19.31
C SER A 122 2.81 -14.34 -18.74
N ASN A 123 3.49 -15.45 -19.07
CA ASN A 123 3.18 -16.79 -18.58
C ASN A 123 4.07 -17.24 -17.39
N SER A 124 4.98 -16.37 -16.95
CA SER A 124 5.99 -16.74 -15.96
C SER A 124 6.36 -15.57 -15.03
N THR A 125 5.77 -14.41 -15.23
CA THR A 125 5.96 -13.27 -14.32
C THR A 125 5.08 -13.39 -13.09
N LEU A 126 5.57 -12.85 -11.97
CA LEU A 126 4.77 -12.51 -10.78
C LEU A 126 4.67 -11.00 -10.59
N HIS A 127 5.12 -10.20 -11.56
CA HIS A 127 4.89 -8.75 -11.53
C HIS A 127 3.43 -8.43 -11.77
N VAL A 128 2.90 -7.48 -10.99
CA VAL A 128 1.58 -6.88 -11.18
C VAL A 128 1.77 -5.38 -11.28
N TYR A 129 1.25 -4.78 -12.35
CA TYR A 129 1.32 -3.33 -12.54
C TYR A 129 -0.04 -2.73 -12.26
N GLU A 130 -0.09 -1.86 -11.25
CA GLU A 130 -1.31 -1.18 -10.83
C GLU A 130 -1.21 0.33 -11.09
N ALA A 131 -2.24 0.89 -11.69
CA ALA A 131 -2.44 2.33 -11.78
C ALA A 131 -3.35 2.80 -10.63
N GLN A 132 -3.03 3.95 -10.04
CA GLN A 132 -3.82 4.60 -9.01
C GLN A 132 -4.18 6.02 -9.45
N VAL A 133 -5.39 6.46 -9.09
CA VAL A 133 -5.80 7.85 -9.08
C VAL A 133 -6.51 8.15 -7.76
N GLY A 134 -6.25 9.32 -7.18
CA GLY A 134 -6.86 9.70 -5.92
C GLY A 134 -7.03 11.19 -5.75
N TYR A 135 -7.88 11.55 -4.78
CA TYR A 135 -8.03 12.93 -4.33
C TYR A 135 -8.21 12.99 -2.82
N ASP A 136 -7.42 13.83 -2.18
CA ASP A 136 -7.49 14.14 -0.75
C ASP A 136 -8.17 15.51 -0.55
N PHE A 137 -9.37 15.48 0.05
CA PHE A 137 -10.15 16.66 0.44
C PHE A 137 -9.70 17.22 1.81
N GLY A 138 -8.75 16.57 2.50
CA GLY A 138 -8.27 16.91 3.82
C GLY A 138 -9.08 16.27 4.97
N PHE A 139 -10.37 16.07 4.80
CA PHE A 139 -11.24 15.34 5.73
C PHE A 139 -11.64 13.94 5.23
N LEU A 140 -11.45 13.68 3.96
CA LEU A 140 -11.73 12.44 3.28
C LEU A 140 -10.75 12.28 2.12
N ALA A 141 -10.10 11.15 2.00
CA ALA A 141 -9.36 10.74 0.82
C ALA A 141 -10.13 9.67 0.05
N VAL A 142 -10.16 9.79 -1.27
CA VAL A 142 -10.81 8.84 -2.18
C VAL A 142 -9.76 8.33 -3.16
N ASN A 143 -9.61 7.01 -3.27
CA ASN A 143 -8.65 6.41 -4.17
C ASN A 143 -9.29 5.31 -5.01
N TRP A 144 -8.84 5.18 -6.24
CA TRP A 144 -9.15 4.11 -7.16
C TRP A 144 -7.86 3.47 -7.66
N TYR A 145 -7.82 2.16 -7.68
CA TYR A 145 -6.69 1.34 -8.12
C TYR A 145 -7.15 0.33 -9.15
N THR A 146 -6.34 0.05 -10.15
CA THR A 146 -6.63 -0.95 -11.18
C THR A 146 -5.35 -1.62 -11.65
N ASN A 147 -5.31 -2.95 -11.64
CA ASN A 147 -4.24 -3.73 -12.25
C ASN A 147 -4.34 -3.61 -13.77
N ILE A 148 -3.35 -2.94 -14.38
CA ILE A 148 -3.36 -2.65 -15.82
C ILE A 148 -2.64 -3.72 -16.65
N CYS A 149 -1.64 -4.41 -16.07
CA CYS A 149 -0.93 -5.51 -16.73
C CYS A 149 -0.20 -6.42 -15.72
N GLY A 150 0.58 -7.38 -16.23
CA GLY A 150 1.30 -8.35 -15.41
C GLY A 150 0.44 -9.55 -15.01
N ASN A 151 0.70 -10.12 -13.84
CA ASN A 151 0.03 -11.28 -13.26
C ASN A 151 -1.25 -10.88 -12.51
N ASP A 152 -2.18 -10.26 -13.22
CA ASP A 152 -3.48 -9.89 -12.68
C ASP A 152 -4.40 -11.11 -12.51
N GLY A 153 -5.37 -11.01 -11.59
CA GLY A 153 -6.42 -11.98 -11.39
C GLY A 153 -7.30 -12.20 -12.62
N LEU A 154 -8.05 -13.31 -12.61
CA LEU A 154 -8.99 -13.66 -13.67
C LEU A 154 -10.43 -13.55 -13.18
N LYS A 155 -11.34 -13.33 -14.13
CA LYS A 155 -12.78 -13.54 -13.99
C LYS A 155 -13.09 -15.03 -14.14
N LYS A 156 -14.33 -15.44 -13.81
CA LYS A 156 -14.80 -16.84 -13.98
C LYS A 156 -14.75 -17.33 -15.43
N ASP A 157 -14.86 -16.43 -16.41
CA ASP A 157 -14.75 -16.75 -17.83
C ASP A 157 -13.29 -16.88 -18.31
N GLY A 158 -12.31 -16.81 -17.40
CA GLY A 158 -10.87 -16.93 -17.68
C GLY A 158 -10.23 -15.67 -18.26
N LYS A 159 -10.98 -14.60 -18.45
CA LYS A 159 -10.42 -13.34 -18.92
C LYS A 159 -9.75 -12.57 -17.79
N ARG A 160 -8.81 -11.68 -18.14
CA ARG A 160 -8.19 -10.75 -17.20
C ARG A 160 -9.27 -9.93 -16.46
N ALA A 161 -9.15 -9.88 -15.12
CA ALA A 161 -10.14 -9.20 -14.31
C ALA A 161 -9.98 -7.68 -14.33
N TYR A 162 -8.80 -7.14 -14.67
CA TYR A 162 -8.45 -5.76 -14.39
C TYR A 162 -8.81 -5.44 -12.95
N SER A 163 -8.25 -6.27 -12.04
CA SER A 163 -8.60 -6.27 -10.63
C SER A 163 -8.52 -4.86 -10.08
N SER A 164 -9.65 -4.36 -9.59
CA SER A 164 -9.76 -2.99 -9.11
C SER A 164 -10.19 -2.95 -7.66
N TYR A 165 -9.73 -1.92 -6.98
CA TYR A 165 -10.06 -1.63 -5.61
C TYR A 165 -10.27 -0.12 -5.47
N PHE A 166 -11.21 0.29 -4.63
CA PHE A 166 -11.35 1.68 -4.26
C PHE A 166 -11.49 1.82 -2.75
N SER A 167 -11.06 2.95 -2.22
CA SER A 167 -11.14 3.23 -0.80
C SER A 167 -11.58 4.64 -0.49
N PHE A 168 -12.20 4.77 0.67
CA PHE A 168 -12.49 6.02 1.35
C PHE A 168 -11.80 5.98 2.69
N SER A 169 -10.96 6.99 3.00
CA SER A 169 -10.23 7.10 4.26
C SER A 169 -10.48 8.45 4.89
N ALA A 170 -10.87 8.46 6.16
CA ALA A 170 -11.20 9.66 6.91
C ALA A 170 -10.26 9.81 8.12
N PRO A 171 -9.34 10.78 8.11
CA PRO A 171 -8.48 11.07 9.26
C PRO A 171 -9.22 11.88 10.32
N PHE A 172 -8.97 11.60 11.59
CA PHE A 172 -9.48 12.37 12.73
C PHE A 172 -8.54 12.29 13.94
N ARG A 173 -8.77 13.14 14.94
CA ARG A 173 -8.02 13.13 16.21
C ARG A 173 -8.95 12.82 17.37
N LEU A 174 -8.56 11.86 18.21
CA LEU A 174 -9.30 11.51 19.41
C LEU A 174 -8.34 10.98 20.49
N GLY A 175 -8.46 11.47 21.72
CA GLY A 175 -7.69 10.97 22.86
C GLY A 175 -6.18 11.21 22.76
N GLY A 176 -5.73 12.21 21.98
CA GLY A 176 -4.31 12.49 21.75
C GLY A 176 -3.62 11.55 20.77
N LEU A 177 -4.41 10.77 20.02
CA LEU A 177 -3.97 9.90 18.93
C LEU A 177 -4.46 10.47 17.60
N ASP A 178 -3.71 10.19 16.55
CA ASP A 178 -4.11 10.38 15.17
C ASP A 178 -4.78 9.07 14.68
N TRP A 179 -6.03 9.18 14.21
CA TRP A 179 -6.84 8.07 13.75
C TRP A 179 -7.09 8.17 12.26
N ASP A 180 -7.27 7.01 11.63
CA ASP A 180 -7.78 6.89 10.28
C ASP A 180 -8.78 5.77 10.20
N ALA A 181 -9.96 6.06 9.64
CA ALA A 181 -11.00 5.08 9.36
C ALA A 181 -11.07 4.85 7.85
N THR A 182 -10.87 3.61 7.42
CA THR A 182 -10.87 3.24 6.00
C THR A 182 -11.96 2.23 5.69
N VAL A 183 -12.66 2.45 4.57
CA VAL A 183 -13.53 1.45 3.94
C VAL A 183 -13.05 1.27 2.50
N GLY A 184 -12.84 0.00 2.13
CA GLY A 184 -12.38 -0.36 0.79
C GLY A 184 -13.17 -1.53 0.21
N ALA A 185 -13.33 -1.50 -1.11
CA ALA A 185 -14.12 -2.48 -1.82
C ALA A 185 -13.57 -2.77 -3.21
N THR A 186 -13.89 -3.94 -3.74
CA THR A 186 -13.68 -4.29 -5.14
C THR A 186 -15.00 -4.10 -5.90
N PRO A 187 -14.98 -3.38 -7.05
CA PRO A 187 -16.22 -3.05 -7.77
C PRO A 187 -16.79 -4.21 -8.57
N TRP A 188 -16.01 -5.22 -8.88
CA TRP A 188 -16.41 -6.37 -9.70
C TRP A 188 -15.61 -7.64 -9.35
N GLU A 189 -15.98 -8.72 -10.01
CA GLU A 189 -15.35 -10.02 -9.86
C GLU A 189 -13.85 -9.98 -10.14
N THR A 190 -13.06 -10.52 -9.19
CA THR A 190 -11.62 -10.68 -9.30
C THR A 190 -11.11 -11.78 -8.38
N SER A 191 -10.23 -12.65 -8.86
CA SER A 191 -9.51 -13.59 -8.01
C SER A 191 -8.34 -12.96 -7.23
N PHE A 192 -8.00 -11.72 -7.56
CA PHE A 192 -6.86 -11.02 -6.96
C PHE A 192 -7.16 -10.50 -5.56
N TYR A 193 -8.32 -9.86 -5.34
CA TYR A 193 -8.66 -9.23 -4.07
C TYR A 193 -9.53 -10.08 -3.14
N ASN A 194 -10.56 -10.72 -3.65
CA ASN A 194 -11.63 -11.27 -2.83
C ASN A 194 -11.89 -12.77 -3.00
N GLY A 195 -10.89 -13.52 -3.46
CA GLY A 195 -11.00 -14.98 -3.61
C GLY A 195 -12.05 -15.43 -4.64
N GLY A 196 -12.50 -14.51 -5.52
CA GLY A 196 -13.43 -14.83 -6.59
C GLY A 196 -14.90 -14.61 -6.23
N SER A 197 -15.21 -13.64 -5.34
CA SER A 197 -16.61 -13.19 -5.21
C SER A 197 -17.12 -12.72 -6.58
N SER A 198 -18.39 -12.97 -6.84
CA SER A 198 -18.99 -12.79 -8.19
C SER A 198 -19.41 -11.35 -8.51
N GLY A 199 -18.87 -10.36 -7.80
CA GLY A 199 -19.29 -8.96 -8.02
C GLY A 199 -18.66 -8.00 -7.04
N PHE A 200 -19.38 -6.94 -6.75
CA PHE A 200 -19.01 -5.96 -5.72
C PHE A 200 -18.84 -6.63 -4.35
N ALA A 201 -17.74 -6.32 -3.67
CA ALA A 201 -17.49 -6.80 -2.32
C ALA A 201 -16.71 -5.78 -1.50
N VAL A 202 -17.18 -5.49 -0.29
CA VAL A 202 -16.40 -4.74 0.71
C VAL A 202 -15.33 -5.70 1.24
N SER A 203 -14.07 -5.40 0.97
CA SER A 203 -12.93 -6.24 1.37
C SER A 203 -12.15 -5.65 2.54
N GLU A 204 -12.40 -4.40 2.91
CA GLU A 204 -11.71 -3.74 4.00
C GLU A 204 -12.62 -2.77 4.75
N VAL A 205 -12.66 -2.94 6.08
CA VAL A 205 -13.12 -1.94 7.04
C VAL A 205 -12.03 -1.88 8.10
N ALA A 206 -11.27 -0.79 8.13
CA ALA A 206 -10.12 -0.66 9.00
C ALA A 206 -10.21 0.58 9.89
N LEU A 207 -9.68 0.45 11.09
CA LEU A 207 -9.46 1.56 12.02
C LEU A 207 -8.02 1.50 12.50
N ARG A 208 -7.26 2.55 12.22
CA ARG A 208 -5.87 2.70 12.62
C ARG A 208 -5.74 3.85 13.61
N ALA A 209 -4.93 3.63 14.66
CA ALA A 209 -4.49 4.65 15.60
C ALA A 209 -2.97 4.78 15.53
N ALA A 210 -2.46 6.00 15.51
CA ALA A 210 -1.03 6.27 15.46
C ALA A 210 -0.64 7.32 16.51
N LYS A 211 0.61 7.23 16.99
CA LYS A 211 1.21 8.17 17.92
C LYS A 211 2.71 8.23 17.72
N GLU A 212 3.24 9.43 17.70
CA GLU A 212 4.69 9.67 17.77
C GLU A 212 5.14 9.72 19.24
N ILE A 213 6.13 8.89 19.59
CA ILE A 213 6.76 8.88 20.91
C ILE A 213 8.15 9.50 20.77
N ARG A 214 8.37 10.67 21.37
CA ARG A 214 9.70 11.26 21.44
C ARG A 214 10.54 10.46 22.43
N VAL A 215 11.55 9.74 21.94
CA VAL A 215 12.47 8.95 22.76
C VAL A 215 13.68 9.79 23.20
N THR A 216 14.19 10.64 22.29
CA THR A 216 15.24 11.63 22.55
C THR A 216 14.91 12.93 21.83
N ASP A 217 15.73 13.99 21.99
CA ASP A 217 15.53 15.24 21.25
C ASP A 217 15.70 15.10 19.73
N SER A 218 16.44 14.08 19.30
CA SER A 218 16.71 13.80 17.87
C SER A 218 16.04 12.53 17.34
N PHE A 219 15.33 11.76 18.18
CA PHE A 219 14.70 10.50 17.78
C PHE A 219 13.25 10.43 18.24
N VAL A 220 12.36 10.26 17.27
CA VAL A 220 10.93 10.02 17.44
C VAL A 220 10.59 8.63 16.92
N LEU A 221 9.95 7.82 17.74
CA LEU A 221 9.45 6.51 17.38
C LEU A 221 7.96 6.61 17.03
N PRO A 222 7.56 6.47 15.76
CA PRO A 222 6.15 6.34 15.40
C PRO A 222 5.66 4.93 15.76
N LEU A 223 4.53 4.87 16.48
CA LEU A 223 3.83 3.63 16.79
C LEU A 223 2.44 3.68 16.17
N PHE A 224 1.96 2.53 15.73
CA PHE A 224 0.57 2.40 15.31
C PHE A 224 -0.02 1.06 15.73
N ALA A 225 -1.34 1.02 15.80
CA ALA A 225 -2.14 -0.19 15.91
C ALA A 225 -3.29 -0.09 14.90
N GLN A 226 -3.65 -1.20 14.29
CA GLN A 226 -4.74 -1.26 13.32
C GLN A 226 -5.58 -2.51 13.56
N VAL A 227 -6.90 -2.33 13.45
CA VAL A 227 -7.85 -3.43 13.34
C VAL A 227 -8.45 -3.37 11.95
N THR A 228 -8.46 -4.50 11.26
CA THR A 228 -9.02 -4.62 9.91
C THR A 228 -10.00 -5.77 9.88
N TRP A 229 -11.21 -5.52 9.40
CA TRP A 229 -12.21 -6.53 9.10
C TRP A 229 -12.41 -6.62 7.59
N ASN A 230 -12.37 -7.85 7.05
CA ASN A 230 -12.75 -8.12 5.67
C ASN A 230 -14.12 -8.79 5.65
N PRO A 231 -15.21 -8.05 5.37
CA PRO A 231 -16.57 -8.62 5.33
C PRO A 231 -16.75 -9.72 4.28
N ALA A 232 -16.04 -9.63 3.14
CA ALA A 232 -16.17 -10.59 2.04
C ALA A 232 -15.60 -11.98 2.38
N SER A 233 -14.60 -12.05 3.25
CA SER A 233 -13.99 -13.32 3.72
C SER A 233 -14.30 -13.63 5.19
N GLU A 234 -15.03 -12.76 5.88
CA GLU A 234 -15.37 -12.84 7.31
C GLU A 234 -14.16 -12.90 8.25
N ASN A 235 -12.99 -12.41 7.77
CA ASN A 235 -11.76 -12.40 8.54
C ASN A 235 -11.56 -11.05 9.26
N ALA A 236 -10.96 -11.08 10.44
CA ALA A 236 -10.50 -9.91 11.16
C ALA A 236 -9.02 -10.06 11.53
N TYR A 237 -8.30 -8.95 11.47
CA TYR A 237 -6.85 -8.88 11.70
C TYR A 237 -6.53 -7.74 12.67
N PHE A 238 -5.44 -7.90 13.43
CA PHE A 238 -4.92 -6.89 14.38
C PHE A 238 -3.43 -7.09 14.66
#